data_b1a57a89b70c350b185fe557ec4bc08e
#
_entry.id   b1a57a89b70c350b185fe557ec4bc08e
#
_cell.length_a   1.000
_cell.length_b   1.000
_cell.length_c   1.000
_cell.angle_alpha   90.00
_cell.angle_beta   90.00
_cell.angle_gamma   90.00
#
_symmetry.space_group_name_H-M   'P 1'
#
loop_
_entity.id
_entity.type
_entity.pdbx_description
1 polymer ?
#
loop_
_entity_poly.entity_id
_entity_poly.type
_entity_poly.pdbx_seq_one_letter_code
_entity_poly.pdbx_strand_id
1 'polypeptide(L)'
;NGGHYNRSTSVYHCHSNTCSDLTGDEAVNNKGIKRYNRKDWKHWIDEDRDCQNTRAEVLISQSQARVEFATSRDCRVIKGSWIGQLTGVLLTNASDIDIDHVIPLSYAHRHGGFSWSSSKKEQFANDPLNLLPAYDIENRKK
;
A
#
# COMPACT_ATOMS: atom_id res chain seq x y z
N ASN A 1 1.14 25.16 -2.51
CA ASN A 1 1.24 24.30 -3.68
C ASN A 1 0.12 24.62 -4.67
N GLY A 2 0.30 24.22 -5.92
CA GLY A 2 -0.72 24.43 -6.95
C GLY A 2 -1.91 23.49 -6.87
N GLY A 3 -1.97 22.65 -5.89
CA GLY A 3 -3.06 21.71 -5.72
C GLY A 3 -3.10 21.16 -4.31
N HIS A 4 -4.10 20.37 -4.08
CA HIS A 4 -4.24 19.72 -2.79
C HIS A 4 -4.91 18.36 -2.96
N TYR A 5 -4.68 17.50 -2.01
CA TYR A 5 -5.28 16.18 -1.99
C TYR A 5 -6.67 16.23 -1.35
N ASN A 6 -7.67 15.82 -2.09
CA ASN A 6 -9.02 15.75 -1.56
C ASN A 6 -9.26 14.36 -0.99
N ARG A 7 -9.39 14.26 0.32
CA ARG A 7 -9.53 13.00 1.01
C ARG A 7 -10.81 12.23 0.67
N SER A 8 -11.88 12.94 0.39
CA SER A 8 -13.15 12.28 0.09
C SER A 8 -13.14 11.58 -1.26
N THR A 9 -12.36 12.09 -2.19
CA THR A 9 -12.28 11.54 -3.55
C THR A 9 -10.94 10.90 -3.85
N SER A 10 -9.96 11.10 -2.99
CA SER A 10 -8.58 10.70 -3.24
C SER A 10 -7.99 11.32 -4.51
N VAL A 11 -8.54 12.42 -4.93
CA VAL A 11 -8.13 13.10 -6.15
C VAL A 11 -7.29 14.32 -5.80
N TYR A 12 -6.20 14.47 -6.53
CA TYR A 12 -5.39 15.65 -6.43
C TYR A 12 -6.07 16.83 -7.12
N HIS A 13 -6.23 17.92 -6.39
CA HIS A 13 -6.96 19.08 -6.85
C HIS A 13 -6.01 20.17 -7.32
N CYS A 14 -6.05 20.50 -8.59
CA CYS A 14 -5.16 21.46 -9.19
C CYS A 14 -5.72 22.86 -9.20
N HIS A 15 -4.89 23.83 -8.84
CA HIS A 15 -5.24 25.25 -8.86
C HIS A 15 -4.32 26.10 -9.74
N SER A 16 -3.46 25.44 -10.53
CA SER A 16 -2.52 26.13 -11.39
C SER A 16 -2.37 25.41 -12.73
N ASN A 17 -1.85 26.11 -13.70
CA ASN A 17 -1.57 25.52 -15.00
C ASN A 17 -0.57 24.38 -14.92
N THR A 18 0.32 24.43 -13.94
CA THR A 18 1.29 23.36 -13.72
C THR A 18 0.61 22.03 -13.41
N CYS A 19 -0.48 22.08 -12.65
CA CYS A 19 -1.21 20.87 -12.31
C CYS A 19 -1.91 20.26 -13.54
N SER A 20 -2.46 21.06 -14.41
CA SER A 20 -3.14 20.55 -15.60
C SER A 20 -2.16 19.86 -16.55
N ASP A 21 -0.90 20.27 -16.53
CA ASP A 21 0.14 19.63 -17.33
C ASP A 21 0.55 18.25 -16.82
N LEU A 22 0.08 17.90 -15.63
CA LEU A 22 0.44 16.63 -14.98
C LEU A 22 -0.64 15.57 -15.15
N THR A 23 -1.58 15.76 -16.07
CA THR A 23 -2.69 14.82 -16.30
C THR A 23 -2.27 13.76 -17.25
N GLY A 24 -1.36 13.29 -17.57
CA GLY A 24 -0.96 12.19 -18.45
C GLY A 24 0.47 11.75 -18.22
N ASP A 25 0.74 10.56 -18.59
CA ASP A 25 2.07 9.98 -18.41
C ASP A 25 3.16 10.76 -19.15
N GLU A 26 2.84 11.26 -20.33
CA GLU A 26 3.79 12.05 -21.12
C GLU A 26 4.12 13.38 -20.46
N ALA A 27 3.11 14.05 -19.94
CA ALA A 27 3.31 15.30 -19.23
C ALA A 27 4.19 15.12 -18.01
N VAL A 28 4.00 14.02 -17.31
CA VAL A 28 4.83 13.66 -16.15
C VAL A 28 6.29 13.52 -16.56
N ASN A 29 6.53 12.81 -17.64
CA ASN A 29 7.90 12.56 -18.10
C ASN A 29 8.59 13.82 -18.61
N ASN A 30 7.84 14.68 -19.30
CA ASN A 30 8.39 15.88 -19.93
C ASN A 30 8.67 17.01 -18.93
N LYS A 31 8.10 16.95 -17.74
CA LYS A 31 8.28 17.98 -16.72
C LYS A 31 9.38 17.68 -15.73
N GLY A 32 10.19 16.68 -15.98
CA GLY A 32 11.28 16.32 -15.08
C GLY A 32 10.82 15.70 -13.78
N ILE A 33 9.64 15.15 -13.75
CA ILE A 33 9.11 14.50 -12.58
C ILE A 33 9.85 13.18 -12.37
N LYS A 34 10.25 12.94 -11.14
CA LYS A 34 11.00 11.74 -10.79
C LYS A 34 10.23 10.49 -11.18
N ARG A 35 10.92 9.56 -11.83
CA ARG A 35 10.35 8.26 -12.17
C ARG A 35 9.95 7.52 -10.90
N TYR A 36 8.87 6.77 -10.96
CA TYR A 36 8.42 5.95 -9.85
C TYR A 36 9.52 5.00 -9.39
N ASN A 37 9.77 4.98 -8.08
CA ASN A 37 10.66 4.04 -7.44
C ASN A 37 9.97 3.55 -6.16
N ARG A 38 9.70 2.26 -6.09
CA ARG A 38 9.02 1.65 -4.94
C ARG A 38 9.74 1.94 -3.62
N LYS A 39 11.06 2.08 -3.65
CA LYS A 39 11.86 2.35 -2.45
C LYS A 39 11.57 3.71 -1.82
N ASP A 40 11.02 4.65 -2.59
CA ASP A 40 10.63 5.96 -2.05
C ASP A 40 9.35 5.87 -1.22
N TRP A 41 8.61 4.77 -1.36
CA TRP A 41 7.35 4.51 -0.69
C TRP A 41 7.58 3.46 0.38
N LYS A 42 8.23 3.87 1.47
CA LYS A 42 8.61 2.97 2.55
C LYS A 42 7.38 2.29 3.15
N HIS A 43 7.37 0.97 3.16
CA HIS A 43 6.25 0.19 3.68
C HIS A 43 6.73 -0.93 4.58
N TRP A 44 5.78 -1.55 5.25
CA TRP A 44 5.99 -2.55 6.29
C TRP A 44 6.81 -1.97 7.45
N ILE A 45 6.42 -0.75 7.87
CA ILE A 45 7.02 -0.10 9.04
C ILE A 45 6.41 -0.66 10.34
N ASP A 46 7.12 -0.46 11.43
CA ASP A 46 6.62 -0.74 12.78
C ASP A 46 6.45 0.62 13.47
N GLU A 47 5.29 1.24 13.23
CA GLU A 47 5.05 2.62 13.64
C GLU A 47 4.99 2.77 15.17
N ASP A 48 4.30 1.84 15.84
CA ASP A 48 4.11 1.89 17.30
C ASP A 48 5.17 1.14 18.08
N ARG A 49 6.15 0.58 17.40
CA ARG A 49 7.29 -0.14 17.99
C ARG A 49 6.90 -1.32 18.87
N ASP A 50 5.83 -2.01 18.48
CA ASP A 50 5.38 -3.22 19.17
C ASP A 50 5.97 -4.50 18.56
N CYS A 51 6.90 -4.38 17.63
CA CYS A 51 7.56 -5.41 16.82
C CYS A 51 6.68 -5.98 15.69
N GLN A 52 5.43 -5.60 15.62
CA GLN A 52 4.53 -6.00 14.54
C GLN A 52 4.52 -4.90 13.47
N ASN A 53 5.11 -5.18 12.31
CA ASN A 53 5.07 -4.22 11.22
C ASN A 53 3.68 -4.18 10.57
N THR A 54 3.49 -3.28 9.62
CA THR A 54 2.20 -3.11 8.94
C THR A 54 1.69 -4.42 8.35
N ARG A 55 2.56 -5.24 7.76
CA ARG A 55 2.17 -6.54 7.22
C ARG A 55 1.58 -7.44 8.31
N ALA A 56 2.27 -7.55 9.44
CA ALA A 56 1.79 -8.35 10.55
C ALA A 56 0.45 -7.85 11.08
N GLU A 57 0.31 -6.55 11.24
CA GLU A 57 -0.94 -5.95 11.72
C GLU A 57 -2.11 -6.22 10.78
N VAL A 58 -1.91 -6.12 9.46
CA VAL A 58 -2.96 -6.42 8.48
C VAL A 58 -3.32 -7.90 8.53
N LEU A 59 -2.34 -8.78 8.60
CA LEU A 59 -2.59 -10.22 8.71
C LEU A 59 -3.41 -10.55 9.96
N ILE A 60 -3.08 -9.95 11.08
CA ILE A 60 -3.82 -10.15 12.33
C ILE A 60 -5.26 -9.65 12.20
N SER A 61 -5.45 -8.44 11.71
CA SER A 61 -6.77 -7.82 11.63
C SER A 61 -7.69 -8.50 10.62
N GLN A 62 -7.13 -9.08 9.55
CA GLN A 62 -7.90 -9.70 8.48
C GLN A 62 -8.08 -11.21 8.67
N SER A 63 -7.42 -11.82 9.62
CA SER A 63 -7.58 -13.25 9.88
C SER A 63 -8.94 -13.54 10.51
N GLN A 64 -9.62 -14.56 10.02
CA GLN A 64 -10.90 -15.03 10.55
C GLN A 64 -10.74 -15.91 11.80
N ALA A 65 -9.52 -16.31 12.10
CA ALA A 65 -9.20 -17.10 13.27
C ALA A 65 -7.99 -16.49 13.97
N ARG A 66 -7.75 -16.93 15.20
CA ARG A 66 -6.59 -16.50 15.95
C ARG A 66 -5.31 -16.87 15.18
N VAL A 67 -4.41 -15.90 15.03
CA VAL A 67 -3.14 -16.12 14.34
C VAL A 67 -2.13 -16.81 15.24
N GLU A 68 -1.17 -17.51 14.61
CA GLU A 68 -0.01 -18.07 15.29
C GLU A 68 1.23 -17.30 14.88
N PHE A 69 2.11 -17.08 15.84
CA PHE A 69 3.34 -16.33 15.64
C PHE A 69 4.55 -17.25 15.60
N ALA A 70 5.62 -16.78 14.96
CA ALA A 70 6.85 -17.55 14.83
C ALA A 70 7.55 -17.79 16.18
N THR A 71 7.42 -16.83 17.10
CA THR A 71 8.04 -16.89 18.43
C THR A 71 7.08 -16.35 19.47
N SER A 72 7.42 -16.55 20.76
CA SER A 72 6.64 -16.04 21.89
C SER A 72 6.61 -14.51 21.97
N ARG A 73 7.41 -13.81 21.16
CA ARG A 73 7.40 -12.34 21.11
C ARG A 73 6.20 -11.79 20.33
N ASP A 74 5.49 -12.66 19.60
CA ASP A 74 4.29 -12.29 18.83
C ASP A 74 4.54 -11.21 17.77
N CYS A 75 5.71 -11.28 17.11
CA CYS A 75 6.08 -10.28 16.12
C CYS A 75 5.70 -10.66 14.70
N ARG A 76 6.00 -11.88 14.28
CA ARG A 76 5.80 -12.34 12.91
C ARG A 76 4.72 -13.42 12.86
N VAL A 77 3.67 -13.15 12.09
CA VAL A 77 2.57 -14.09 11.88
C VAL A 77 3.02 -15.20 10.93
N ILE A 78 2.75 -16.45 11.29
CA ILE A 78 3.05 -17.62 10.44
C ILE A 78 1.80 -18.34 9.99
N LYS A 79 0.75 -18.37 10.79
CA LYS A 79 -0.52 -19.04 10.47
C LYS A 79 -1.71 -18.21 10.90
N GLY A 80 -2.82 -18.43 10.21
CA GLY A 80 -4.10 -17.79 10.51
C GLY A 80 -5.16 -18.37 9.58
N SER A 81 -6.17 -17.56 9.25
CA SER A 81 -7.23 -17.97 8.34
C SER A 81 -7.64 -16.76 7.50
N TRP A 82 -7.32 -16.79 6.23
CA TRP A 82 -7.61 -15.70 5.29
C TRP A 82 -8.31 -16.22 4.06
N ILE A 83 -9.21 -15.41 3.51
CA ILE A 83 -9.91 -15.72 2.27
C ILE A 83 -9.26 -14.93 1.13
N GLY A 84 -8.79 -15.61 0.12
CA GLY A 84 -8.24 -14.97 -1.09
C GLY A 84 -9.30 -14.11 -1.77
N GLN A 85 -8.97 -12.86 -2.05
CA GLN A 85 -9.95 -11.88 -2.54
C GLN A 85 -10.50 -12.22 -3.92
N LEU A 86 -9.70 -12.82 -4.78
CA LEU A 86 -10.11 -13.13 -6.15
C LEU A 86 -10.72 -14.51 -6.30
N THR A 87 -10.19 -15.50 -5.58
CA THR A 87 -10.60 -16.90 -5.74
C THR A 87 -11.54 -17.41 -4.66
N GLY A 88 -11.62 -16.73 -3.52
CA GLY A 88 -12.36 -17.20 -2.36
C GLY A 88 -11.72 -18.39 -1.65
N VAL A 89 -10.51 -18.75 -1.99
CA VAL A 89 -9.79 -19.89 -1.40
C VAL A 89 -9.34 -19.54 0.01
N LEU A 90 -9.51 -20.49 0.92
CA LEU A 90 -9.04 -20.36 2.29
C LEU A 90 -7.52 -20.58 2.35
N LEU A 91 -6.80 -19.65 2.94
CA LEU A 91 -5.37 -19.67 3.11
C LEU A 91 -5.04 -19.68 4.60
N THR A 92 -4.15 -20.56 4.99
CA THR A 92 -3.78 -20.72 6.40
C THR A 92 -2.31 -20.42 6.69
N ASN A 93 -1.45 -20.40 5.66
CA ASN A 93 -0.03 -20.07 5.82
C ASN A 93 0.21 -18.62 5.40
N ALA A 94 0.77 -17.84 6.30
CA ALA A 94 1.08 -16.43 6.00
C ALA A 94 2.08 -16.28 4.85
N SER A 95 2.94 -17.30 4.63
CA SER A 95 3.90 -17.27 3.52
C SER A 95 3.24 -17.28 2.13
N ASP A 96 1.99 -17.73 2.03
CA ASP A 96 1.24 -17.76 0.78
C ASP A 96 0.48 -16.46 0.52
N ILE A 97 0.61 -15.49 1.39
CA ILE A 97 -0.18 -14.26 1.36
C ILE A 97 0.73 -13.07 1.13
N ASP A 98 0.42 -12.30 0.09
CA ASP A 98 0.94 -10.96 -0.10
C ASP A 98 -0.05 -9.96 0.48
N ILE A 99 0.45 -8.87 1.01
CA ILE A 99 -0.40 -7.73 1.34
C ILE A 99 -0.36 -6.78 0.15
N ASP A 100 -1.50 -6.62 -0.48
CA ASP A 100 -1.63 -5.87 -1.72
C ASP A 100 -2.22 -4.49 -1.46
N HIS A 101 -1.69 -3.49 -2.16
CA HIS A 101 -2.27 -2.15 -2.16
C HIS A 101 -3.44 -2.14 -3.15
N VAL A 102 -4.64 -1.84 -2.65
CA VAL A 102 -5.85 -1.73 -3.50
C VAL A 102 -5.62 -0.66 -4.56
N ILE A 103 -5.11 0.50 -4.15
CA ILE A 103 -4.59 1.51 -5.06
C ILE A 103 -3.07 1.32 -5.11
N PRO A 104 -2.53 0.86 -6.25
CA PRO A 104 -1.09 0.61 -6.35
C PRO A 104 -0.27 1.86 -6.10
N LEU A 105 0.92 1.69 -5.51
CA LEU A 105 1.81 2.81 -5.24
C LEU A 105 2.22 3.54 -6.52
N SER A 106 2.45 2.81 -7.61
CA SER A 106 2.79 3.41 -8.90
C SER A 106 1.65 4.26 -9.45
N TYR A 107 0.41 3.82 -9.25
CA TYR A 107 -0.76 4.60 -9.65
C TYR A 107 -0.83 5.90 -8.86
N ALA A 108 -0.69 5.83 -7.54
CA ALA A 108 -0.67 7.02 -6.69
C ALA A 108 0.44 7.98 -7.10
N HIS A 109 1.62 7.45 -7.42
CA HIS A 109 2.74 8.26 -7.89
C HIS A 109 2.38 9.06 -9.14
N ARG A 110 1.84 8.40 -10.17
CA ARG A 110 1.46 9.06 -11.42
C ARG A 110 0.32 10.06 -11.27
N HIS A 111 -0.51 9.89 -10.25
CA HIS A 111 -1.69 10.73 -10.03
C HIS A 111 -1.50 11.74 -8.88
N GLY A 112 -0.31 12.29 -8.76
CA GLY A 112 0.01 13.37 -7.84
C GLY A 112 0.94 13.00 -6.70
N GLY A 113 1.08 11.70 -6.42
CA GLY A 113 1.91 11.22 -5.32
C GLY A 113 3.38 11.53 -5.49
N PHE A 114 3.85 11.75 -6.72
CA PHE A 114 5.25 12.10 -6.98
C PHE A 114 5.69 13.37 -6.23
N SER A 115 4.76 14.26 -5.93
CA SER A 115 5.05 15.52 -5.23
C SER A 115 4.88 15.42 -3.71
N TRP A 116 4.42 14.29 -3.22
CA TRP A 116 4.22 14.12 -1.78
C TRP A 116 5.55 14.04 -1.05
N SER A 117 5.54 14.45 0.23
CA SER A 117 6.68 14.26 1.11
C SER A 117 6.94 12.77 1.33
N SER A 118 8.15 12.44 1.77
CA SER A 118 8.49 11.07 2.14
C SER A 118 7.55 10.55 3.24
N SER A 119 7.19 11.40 4.18
CA SER A 119 6.27 11.06 5.26
C SER A 119 4.88 10.70 4.74
N LYS A 120 4.37 11.46 3.79
CA LYS A 120 3.04 11.20 3.23
C LYS A 120 3.04 9.93 2.37
N LYS A 121 4.11 9.68 1.62
CA LYS A 121 4.27 8.44 0.87
C LYS A 121 4.29 7.23 1.81
N GLU A 122 4.99 7.35 2.92
CA GLU A 122 5.06 6.29 3.93
C GLU A 122 3.67 6.04 4.55
N GLN A 123 2.94 7.09 4.89
CA GLN A 123 1.58 6.95 5.42
C GLN A 123 0.66 6.23 4.45
N PHE A 124 0.72 6.59 3.17
CA PHE A 124 -0.09 5.94 2.14
C PHE A 124 0.28 4.47 1.98
N ALA A 125 1.58 4.18 1.95
CA ALA A 125 2.07 2.83 1.75
C ALA A 125 1.72 1.88 2.89
N ASN A 126 1.44 2.42 4.08
CA ASN A 126 1.13 1.64 5.28
C ASN A 126 -0.31 1.83 5.77
N ASP A 127 -1.17 2.46 4.99
CA ASP A 127 -2.55 2.70 5.36
C ASP A 127 -3.36 1.40 5.29
N PRO A 128 -3.86 0.88 6.42
CA PRO A 128 -4.61 -0.37 6.44
C PRO A 128 -5.88 -0.32 5.61
N LEU A 129 -6.45 0.85 5.36
CA LEU A 129 -7.62 0.99 4.51
C LEU A 129 -7.34 0.68 3.04
N ASN A 130 -6.08 0.73 2.63
CA ASN A 130 -5.65 0.45 1.27
C ASN A 130 -4.90 -0.89 1.15
N LEU A 131 -4.94 -1.72 2.18
CA LEU A 131 -4.18 -2.96 2.23
C LEU A 131 -5.10 -4.16 2.43
N LEU A 132 -4.94 -5.17 1.59
CA LEU A 132 -5.69 -6.42 1.67
C LEU A 132 -4.77 -7.62 1.50
N PRO A 133 -5.03 -8.71 2.24
CA PRO A 133 -4.34 -9.96 1.98
C PRO A 133 -4.80 -10.54 0.64
N ALA A 134 -3.85 -10.99 -0.15
CA ALA A 134 -4.11 -11.62 -1.44
C ALA A 134 -3.25 -12.89 -1.54
N TYR A 135 -3.77 -13.87 -2.24
CA TYR A 135 -2.96 -15.04 -2.55
C TYR A 135 -1.79 -14.59 -3.41
N ASP A 136 -0.57 -15.00 -3.08
CA ASP A 136 0.64 -14.52 -3.75
C ASP A 136 0.62 -14.78 -5.26
N ILE A 137 0.05 -15.93 -5.67
CA ILE A 137 -0.09 -16.26 -7.09
C ILE A 137 -1.08 -15.32 -7.78
N GLU A 138 -2.18 -14.99 -7.11
CA GLU A 138 -3.17 -14.04 -7.65
C GLU A 138 -2.55 -12.67 -7.84
N ASN A 139 -1.82 -12.21 -6.86
CA ASN A 139 -1.21 -10.88 -6.87
C ASN A 139 -0.17 -10.75 -7.99
N ARG A 140 0.61 -11.80 -8.24
CA ARG A 140 1.62 -11.79 -9.30
C ARG A 140 1.02 -11.78 -10.70
N LYS A 141 -0.23 -12.20 -10.87
CA LYS A 141 -0.91 -12.23 -12.17
C LYS A 141 -1.56 -10.90 -12.53
N LYS A 142 -1.58 -9.95 -11.67
CA LYS A 142 -2.14 -8.63 -11.95
C LYS A 142 -1.31 -7.85 -13.03
#